data_46073803f0a130b15204fdf91aa60301
#
_entry.id   46073803f0a130b15204fdf91aa60301
#
_cell.length_a   1.000
_cell.length_b   1.000
_cell.length_c   1.000
_cell.angle_alpha   90.00
_cell.angle_beta   90.00
_cell.angle_gamma   90.00
#
_symmetry.space_group_name_H-M   'P 1'
#
loop_
_entity.id
_entity.type
_entity.pdbx_description
1 polymer ?
#
loop_
_entity_poly.entity_id
_entity_poly.type
_entity_poly.pdbx_seq_one_letter_code
_entity_poly.pdbx_strand_id
1 'polypeptide(L)'
;VVRFSLLNRVGRRSSSSAAAGPQPVFRRAPSPGALRRERRAIVKAREERVRHLGGLTLEMYRRSSFRDQLLIEHCREIVALEDRLRELDSMLDAVASAR
;
A
#
# COMPACT_ATOMS: atom_id res chain seq x y z
N VAL A 1 -15.58 22.42 26.50
CA VAL A 1 -15.07 22.18 26.26
C VAL A 1 -14.70 21.71 25.90
N VAL A 2 -15.23 21.75 26.09
CA VAL A 2 -14.69 21.27 25.71
C VAL A 2 -14.38 20.63 25.25
N ARG A 3 -14.75 20.48 25.51
CA ARG A 3 -14.39 19.84 25.14
C ARG A 3 -13.81 19.22 24.64
N PHE A 4 -14.32 19.08 25.03
CA PHE A 4 -13.71 18.41 24.53
C PHE A 4 -13.51 17.75 24.22
N SER A 5 -14.34 18.13 24.04
CA SER A 5 -13.97 17.61 23.79
C SER A 5 -13.77 16.78 23.37
N LEU A 6 -14.26 16.72 23.41
CA LEU A 6 -13.85 16.00 23.06
C LEU A 6 -13.39 15.38 22.69
N LEU A 7 -14.00 15.63 22.82
CA LEU A 7 -13.36 15.19 22.53
C LEU A 7 -12.90 14.58 22.33
N ASN A 8 -13.62 14.95 22.41
CA ASN A 8 -13.01 14.50 22.36
C ASN A 8 -12.82 13.70 22.03
N ARG A 9 -13.28 13.93 22.05
CA ARG A 9 -13.01 13.36 22.02
C ARG A 9 -12.44 12.76 21.39
N VAL A 10 -13.42 12.86 21.72
CA VAL A 10 -12.74 12.37 21.49
C VAL A 10 -12.11 11.64 20.93
N GLY A 11 -12.95 11.83 21.57
CA GLY A 11 -12.10 11.49 21.26
C GLY A 11 -11.84 10.59 20.91
N ARG A 12 -12.20 10.45 21.01
CA ARG A 12 -11.76 9.93 21.16
C ARG A 12 -11.32 9.05 20.79
N ARG A 13 -12.00 9.02 20.94
CA ARG A 13 -11.39 8.35 20.96
C ARG A 13 -10.66 7.72 20.81
N SER A 14 -11.49 7.81 20.93
CA SER A 14 -10.52 7.36 21.02
C SER A 14 -10.05 6.70 21.12
N SER A 15 -10.60 6.74 21.26
CA SER A 15 -9.77 6.36 21.58
C SER A 15 -9.42 5.62 21.67
N SER A 16 -9.92 5.49 21.87
CA SER A 16 -9.19 5.02 22.19
C SER A 16 -8.77 4.45 22.25
N SER A 17 -9.17 4.41 22.43
CA SER A 17 -8.36 4.08 22.74
C SER A 17 -7.85 3.74 22.91
N ALA A 18 -8.38 3.90 23.17
CA ALA A 18 -7.57 3.74 23.55
C ALA A 18 -7.09 3.37 23.72
N ALA A 19 -7.46 3.30 23.92
CA ALA A 19 -6.79 3.05 24.22
C ALA A 19 -6.30 2.64 24.10
N ALA A 20 -6.61 2.59 24.11
CA ALA A 20 -6.00 2.22 24.01
C ALA A 20 -5.54 1.98 23.53
N GLY A 21 -5.50 2.00 23.53
CA GLY A 21 -4.98 1.75 23.16
C GLY A 21 -4.24 1.42 22.72
N PRO A 22 -4.10 1.46 22.70
CA PRO A 22 -3.29 1.08 22.13
C PRO A 22 -2.45 0.43 22.12
N GLN A 23 -2.42 -0.07 21.96
CA GLN A 23 -1.66 -0.68 21.79
C GLN A 23 -0.75 -0.97 21.50
N PRO A 24 -0.63 -1.41 21.60
CA PRO A 24 0.49 -1.63 21.45
C PRO A 24 1.19 -1.91 20.76
N VAL A 25 1.18 -1.82 20.76
CA VAL A 25 2.19 -1.76 20.26
C VAL A 25 3.09 -2.92 19.90
N PHE A 26 2.77 -4.05 20.28
CA PHE A 26 3.55 -5.19 19.89
C PHE A 26 2.87 -5.88 18.78
N ARG A 27 3.01 -5.32 17.61
CA ARG A 27 2.64 -6.08 16.47
C ARG A 27 3.66 -7.15 16.24
N ARG A 28 3.22 -8.34 16.16
CA ARG A 28 4.09 -9.40 15.69
C ARG A 28 4.52 -9.10 14.28
N ALA A 29 5.76 -9.42 13.99
CA ALA A 29 6.23 -9.39 12.61
C ALA A 29 5.34 -10.31 11.77
N PRO A 30 5.00 -9.91 10.53
CA PRO A 30 4.20 -10.78 9.65
C PRO A 30 4.89 -12.11 9.44
N SER A 31 4.09 -13.19 9.36
CA SER A 31 4.64 -14.51 9.10
C SER A 31 5.18 -14.58 7.67
N PRO A 32 6.17 -15.45 7.41
CA PRO A 32 6.64 -15.63 6.03
C PRO A 32 5.51 -15.98 5.06
N GLY A 33 4.53 -16.78 5.52
CA GLY A 33 3.38 -17.10 4.70
C GLY A 33 2.55 -15.88 4.32
N ALA A 34 2.34 -14.97 5.29
CA ALA A 34 1.61 -13.74 5.04
C ALA A 34 2.37 -12.85 4.06
N LEU A 35 3.69 -12.74 4.22
CA LEU A 35 4.53 -11.94 3.32
C LEU A 35 4.46 -12.50 1.89
N ARG A 36 4.51 -13.81 1.73
CA ARG A 36 4.44 -14.43 0.40
C ARG A 36 3.07 -14.22 -0.23
N ARG A 37 2.00 -14.27 0.56
CA ARG A 37 0.65 -14.00 0.05
C ARG A 37 0.53 -12.56 -0.42
N GLU A 38 1.03 -11.63 0.38
CA GLU A 38 1.01 -10.22 -0.01
C GLU A 38 1.82 -10.02 -1.28
N ARG A 39 2.99 -10.66 -1.37
CA ARG A 39 3.84 -10.54 -2.55
C ARG A 39 3.11 -10.98 -3.82
N ARG A 40 2.44 -12.12 -3.75
CA ARG A 40 1.68 -12.62 -4.91
C ARG A 40 0.57 -11.66 -5.32
N ALA A 41 -0.14 -11.10 -4.34
CA ALA A 41 -1.21 -10.15 -4.61
C ALA A 41 -0.67 -8.89 -5.29
N ILE A 42 0.49 -8.41 -4.85
CA ILE A 42 1.08 -7.19 -5.40
C ILE A 42 1.64 -7.44 -6.80
N VAL A 43 2.26 -8.60 -7.04
CA VAL A 43 2.72 -8.96 -8.38
C VAL A 43 1.54 -8.95 -9.35
N LYS A 44 0.43 -9.55 -8.95
CA LYS A 44 -0.77 -9.59 -9.77
C LYS A 44 -1.33 -8.18 -10.01
N ALA A 45 -1.40 -7.38 -8.96
CA ALA A 45 -1.89 -6.01 -9.08
C ALA A 45 -1.01 -5.18 -10.02
N ARG A 46 0.31 -5.36 -9.93
CA ARG A 46 1.24 -4.67 -10.80
C ARG A 46 1.03 -5.05 -12.27
N GLU A 47 0.86 -6.35 -12.52
CA GLU A 47 0.64 -6.82 -13.89
C GLU A 47 -0.65 -6.26 -14.48
N GLU A 48 -1.71 -6.21 -13.67
CA GLU A 48 -2.98 -5.65 -14.11
C GLU A 48 -2.85 -4.16 -14.41
N ARG A 49 -2.11 -3.43 -13.57
CA ARG A 49 -1.90 -2.01 -13.78
C ARG A 49 -1.06 -1.71 -15.01
N VAL A 50 -0.04 -2.53 -15.26
CA VAL A 50 0.79 -2.38 -16.46
C VAL A 50 -0.05 -2.62 -17.71
N ARG A 51 -0.91 -3.66 -17.70
CA ARG A 51 -1.80 -3.92 -18.83
C ARG A 51 -2.77 -2.76 -19.04
N HIS A 52 -3.33 -2.24 -17.96
CA HIS A 52 -4.24 -1.11 -18.04
C HIS A 52 -3.54 0.12 -18.62
N LEU A 53 -2.32 0.40 -18.16
CA LEU A 53 -1.54 1.52 -18.66
C LEU A 53 -1.24 1.36 -20.15
N GLY A 54 -0.89 0.14 -20.58
CA GLY A 54 -0.64 -0.14 -21.99
C GLY A 54 -1.87 0.11 -22.85
N GLY A 55 -3.03 -0.38 -22.40
CA GLY A 55 -4.29 -0.16 -23.11
C GLY A 55 -4.65 1.32 -23.19
N LEU A 56 -4.49 2.03 -22.06
CA LEU A 56 -4.78 3.45 -22.01
C LEU A 56 -3.87 4.25 -22.94
N THR A 57 -2.57 3.94 -22.93
CA THR A 57 -1.59 4.59 -23.79
C THR A 57 -1.92 4.35 -25.25
N LEU A 58 -2.27 3.12 -25.60
CA LEU A 58 -2.63 2.77 -26.97
C LEU A 58 -3.88 3.54 -27.43
N GLU A 59 -4.87 3.66 -26.54
CA GLU A 59 -6.08 4.41 -26.83
C GLU A 59 -5.79 5.89 -27.06
N MET A 60 -4.92 6.47 -26.24
CA MET A 60 -4.48 7.85 -26.40
C MET A 60 -3.77 8.06 -27.72
N TYR A 61 -2.94 7.09 -28.10
CA TYR A 61 -2.25 7.13 -29.39
C TYR A 61 -3.24 7.12 -30.55
N ARG A 62 -4.23 6.23 -30.49
CA ARG A 62 -5.24 6.12 -31.54
C ARG A 62 -6.03 7.40 -31.72
N ARG A 63 -6.28 8.11 -30.62
CA ARG A 63 -7.04 9.37 -30.62
C ARG A 63 -6.15 10.59 -30.85
N SER A 64 -4.84 10.38 -30.95
CA SER A 64 -3.86 11.47 -31.08
C SER A 64 -4.01 12.48 -29.95
N SER A 65 -4.31 11.99 -28.75
CA SER A 65 -4.56 12.85 -27.60
C SER A 65 -3.92 12.24 -26.36
N PHE A 66 -2.70 12.67 -26.06
CA PHE A 66 -1.97 12.18 -24.91
C PHE A 66 -2.25 13.04 -23.68
N ARG A 67 -2.57 12.38 -22.60
CA ARG A 67 -2.84 13.05 -21.33
C ARG A 67 -1.74 12.65 -20.37
N ASP A 68 -0.64 13.39 -20.43
CA ASP A 68 0.58 13.06 -19.71
C ASP A 68 0.37 12.90 -18.23
N GLN A 69 -0.43 13.78 -17.63
CA GLN A 69 -0.66 13.72 -16.18
C GLN A 69 -1.33 12.40 -15.78
N LEU A 70 -2.26 11.92 -16.58
CA LEU A 70 -2.93 10.65 -16.33
C LEU A 70 -1.95 9.49 -16.41
N LEU A 71 -1.08 9.49 -17.42
CA LEU A 71 -0.05 8.47 -17.55
C LEU A 71 0.91 8.50 -16.35
N ILE A 72 1.31 9.69 -15.91
CA ILE A 72 2.21 9.85 -14.78
C ILE A 72 1.57 9.29 -13.52
N GLU A 73 0.28 9.54 -13.29
CA GLU A 73 -0.42 9.03 -12.12
C GLU A 73 -0.43 7.50 -12.09
N HIS A 74 -0.68 6.88 -13.24
CA HIS A 74 -0.65 5.42 -13.33
C HIS A 74 0.76 4.87 -13.10
N CYS A 75 1.76 5.54 -13.64
CA CYS A 75 3.16 5.15 -13.42
C CYS A 75 3.53 5.23 -11.94
N ARG A 76 3.09 6.27 -11.24
CA ARG A 76 3.36 6.40 -9.81
C ARG A 76 2.79 5.24 -9.03
N GLU A 77 1.57 4.81 -9.37
CA GLU A 77 0.96 3.67 -8.69
C GLU A 77 1.74 2.38 -8.93
N ILE A 78 2.21 2.18 -10.15
CA ILE A 78 3.01 0.99 -10.48
C ILE A 78 4.33 1.02 -9.71
N VAL A 79 5.00 2.16 -9.66
CA VAL A 79 6.26 2.30 -8.93
C VAL A 79 6.06 2.04 -7.44
N ALA A 80 4.92 2.50 -6.88
CA ALA A 80 4.62 2.23 -5.47
C ALA A 80 4.48 0.73 -5.21
N LEU A 81 3.84 -0.01 -6.13
CA LEU A 81 3.74 -1.46 -6.02
C LEU A 81 5.12 -2.12 -6.12
N GLU A 82 5.97 -1.64 -7.02
CA GLU A 82 7.33 -2.15 -7.17
C GLU A 82 8.18 -1.90 -5.93
N ASP A 83 8.01 -0.73 -5.31
CA ASP A 83 8.71 -0.41 -4.07
C ASP A 83 8.29 -1.36 -2.95
N ARG A 84 6.99 -1.65 -2.88
CA ARG A 84 6.50 -2.60 -1.87
C ARG A 84 7.03 -4.01 -2.14
N LEU A 85 7.14 -4.41 -3.40
CA LEU A 85 7.73 -5.71 -3.74
C LEU A 85 9.16 -5.81 -3.25
N ARG A 86 9.95 -4.77 -3.43
CA ARG A 86 11.33 -4.76 -2.95
C ARG A 86 11.39 -4.88 -1.43
N GLU A 87 10.48 -4.19 -0.73
CA GLU A 87 10.36 -4.31 0.72
C GLU A 87 10.08 -5.74 1.15
N LEU A 88 9.08 -6.36 0.50
CA LEU A 88 8.69 -7.73 0.83
C LEU A 88 9.81 -8.71 0.54
N ASP A 89 10.51 -8.54 -0.56
CA ASP A 89 11.65 -9.40 -0.90
C ASP A 89 12.75 -9.25 0.14
N SER A 90 13.00 -8.04 0.60
CA SER A 90 13.97 -7.78 1.66
C SER A 90 13.58 -8.46 2.96
N MET A 91 12.30 -8.38 3.33
CA MET A 91 11.79 -9.04 4.54
C MET A 91 11.90 -10.56 4.44
N LEU A 92 11.57 -11.12 3.28
CA LEU A 92 11.65 -12.56 3.07
C LEU A 92 13.10 -13.04 3.09
N ASP A 93 14.02 -12.26 2.53
CA ASP A 93 15.44 -12.57 2.59
C ASP A 93 15.96 -12.55 4.04
N ALA A 94 15.51 -11.59 4.84
CA ALA A 94 15.89 -11.51 6.24
C ALA A 94 15.39 -12.72 7.01
N VAL A 95 14.17 -13.17 6.73
CA VAL A 95 13.62 -14.37 7.38
C VAL A 95 14.44 -15.60 6.98
N ALA A 96 14.78 -15.74 5.70
CA ALA A 96 15.57 -16.87 5.23
C ALA A 96 16.96 -16.88 5.85
N SER A 97 17.56 -15.69 6.01
CA SER A 97 18.91 -15.59 6.59
C SER A 97 18.93 -15.85 8.08
N ALA A 98 17.80 -15.70 8.75
CA ALA A 98 17.72 -15.90 10.20
C ALA A 98 17.66 -17.38 10.60
N ARG A 99 17.53 -18.30 9.67
CA ARG A 99 17.44 -19.73 9.96
C ARG A 99 18.79 -20.40 10.15
#